data_c6f4f1bb420d2150455aeb901f74bd81
#
_entry.id   c6f4f1bb420d2150455aeb901f74bd81
#
_cell.length_a   1.000
_cell.length_b   1.000
_cell.length_c   1.000
_cell.angle_alpha   90.00
_cell.angle_beta   90.00
_cell.angle_gamma   90.00
#
_symmetry.space_group_name_H-M   'P 1'
#
loop_
_entity.id
_entity.type
_entity.pdbx_description
1 polymer ?
#
loop_
_entity_poly.entity_id
_entity_poly.type
_entity_poly.pdbx_seq_one_letter_code
_entity_poly.pdbx_strand_id
1 'polypeptide(L)'
;NITFDNAKVKNTHYNGTGILTGVFEKCTIENIKTLANCSVEGTYNTGGIAGTGTGNISNCENRAMVNGTNNVGGIVGNSSDNTISSCANYGAVTGTESGVGGMVGFFISGTIQNCANYGDISGADCVGNQIGYAATVNLNNVLGIGNVTATTSQSGLLAGVIWDSSSTAAGILAYNSSAKLTINGIEQTGDAVKAIGTSSLSSTGRIKAFTAEQLKSGLVAFLLQGNASESAKWGQKLNTDDYPLLNSADKVYSDRPMIMKCSGELE
;
A
#
# COMPACT_ATOMS: atom_id res chain seq x y z
N ASN A 1 -13.97 17.33 -0.33
CA ASN A 1 -14.34 15.90 -0.42
C ASN A 1 -15.02 15.64 -1.76
N ILE A 2 -14.43 14.79 -2.59
CA ILE A 2 -15.02 14.37 -3.87
C ILE A 2 -15.16 12.86 -3.87
N THR A 3 -16.34 12.37 -4.22
CA THR A 3 -16.56 10.92 -4.40
C THR A 3 -16.94 10.67 -5.85
N PHE A 4 -16.20 9.77 -6.49
CA PHE A 4 -16.49 9.27 -7.83
C PHE A 4 -17.32 8.00 -7.74
N ASP A 5 -18.44 7.99 -8.43
CA ASP A 5 -19.37 6.87 -8.55
C ASP A 5 -19.54 6.52 -10.02
N ASN A 6 -19.39 5.25 -10.36
CA ASN A 6 -19.51 4.71 -11.71
C ASN A 6 -18.61 5.40 -12.77
N ALA A 7 -17.49 5.98 -12.35
CA ALA A 7 -16.52 6.59 -13.26
C ALA A 7 -15.73 5.48 -14.00
N LYS A 8 -15.69 5.57 -15.31
CA LYS A 8 -14.93 4.65 -16.19
C LYS A 8 -13.94 5.46 -16.98
N VAL A 9 -12.65 5.32 -16.67
CA VAL A 9 -11.58 6.01 -17.37
C VAL A 9 -10.78 5.01 -18.17
N LYS A 10 -10.66 5.25 -19.47
CA LYS A 10 -9.84 4.44 -20.37
C LYS A 10 -8.94 5.35 -21.19
N ASN A 11 -7.65 5.07 -21.18
CA ASN A 11 -6.65 5.81 -21.96
C ASN A 11 -5.61 4.83 -22.53
N THR A 12 -5.43 4.86 -23.82
CA THR A 12 -4.46 4.03 -24.55
C THR A 12 -3.16 4.78 -24.89
N HIS A 13 -2.99 6.01 -24.43
CA HIS A 13 -1.84 6.86 -24.67
C HIS A 13 -0.88 6.91 -23.47
N TYR A 14 0.34 7.38 -23.67
CA TYR A 14 1.46 7.20 -22.75
C TYR A 14 1.46 8.07 -21.47
N ASN A 15 0.67 9.10 -21.33
CA ASN A 15 0.96 10.17 -20.36
C ASN A 15 0.07 10.18 -19.09
N GLY A 16 -0.02 9.04 -18.42
CA GLY A 16 -0.69 9.02 -17.12
C GLY A 16 -2.22 8.90 -17.23
N THR A 17 -2.79 8.09 -16.37
CA THR A 17 -4.23 7.85 -16.32
C THR A 17 -4.68 7.71 -14.87
N GLY A 18 -5.70 8.46 -14.47
CA GLY A 18 -6.33 8.37 -13.16
C GLY A 18 -7.75 8.90 -13.20
N ILE A 19 -8.58 8.53 -12.22
CA ILE A 19 -9.99 8.99 -12.19
C ILE A 19 -10.06 10.50 -11.98
N LEU A 20 -9.22 11.07 -11.11
CA LEU A 20 -9.19 12.51 -10.89
C LEU A 20 -8.39 13.21 -11.96
N THR A 21 -7.19 12.71 -12.27
CA THR A 21 -6.28 13.36 -13.21
C THR A 21 -5.26 12.39 -13.81
N GLY A 22 -4.86 12.64 -15.05
CA GLY A 22 -3.74 11.93 -15.67
C GLY A 22 -2.38 12.44 -15.16
N VAL A 23 -2.23 13.76 -15.03
CA VAL A 23 -0.98 14.42 -14.60
C VAL A 23 -1.28 15.51 -13.57
N PHE A 24 -0.43 15.61 -12.54
CA PHE A 24 -0.49 16.69 -11.54
C PHE A 24 0.93 17.21 -11.25
N GLU A 25 1.05 18.49 -10.98
CA GLU A 25 2.35 19.11 -10.73
C GLU A 25 2.25 20.09 -9.55
N LYS A 26 3.13 19.87 -8.55
CA LYS A 26 3.29 20.73 -7.35
C LYS A 26 1.97 21.12 -6.68
N CYS A 27 1.03 20.18 -6.63
CA CYS A 27 -0.28 20.42 -6.03
C CYS A 27 -0.58 19.40 -4.93
N THR A 28 -1.64 19.64 -4.17
CA THR A 28 -2.15 18.72 -3.18
C THR A 28 -3.44 18.08 -3.68
N ILE A 29 -3.48 16.75 -3.68
CA ILE A 29 -4.67 15.95 -3.93
C ILE A 29 -5.12 15.40 -2.58
N GLU A 30 -6.31 15.77 -2.14
CA GLU A 30 -6.81 15.32 -0.84
C GLU A 30 -8.30 15.01 -0.81
N ASN A 31 -8.68 14.10 0.10
CA ASN A 31 -10.08 13.77 0.37
C ASN A 31 -10.84 13.27 -0.88
N ILE A 32 -10.16 12.47 -1.71
CA ILE A 32 -10.74 11.85 -2.91
C ILE A 32 -11.11 10.41 -2.61
N LYS A 33 -12.32 10.02 -3.00
CA LYS A 33 -12.82 8.65 -2.87
C LYS A 33 -13.34 8.14 -4.21
N THR A 34 -12.98 6.91 -4.58
CA THR A 34 -13.60 6.19 -5.70
C THR A 34 -14.40 5.00 -5.17
N LEU A 35 -15.57 4.73 -5.73
CA LEU A 35 -16.39 3.58 -5.36
C LEU A 35 -16.02 2.33 -6.18
N ALA A 36 -16.45 1.16 -5.71
CA ALA A 36 -16.09 -0.14 -6.29
C ALA A 36 -16.63 -0.36 -7.73
N ASN A 37 -17.63 0.40 -8.14
CA ASN A 37 -18.15 0.39 -9.50
C ASN A 37 -17.35 1.29 -10.47
N CYS A 38 -16.32 1.98 -9.99
CA CYS A 38 -15.38 2.72 -10.83
C CYS A 38 -14.30 1.78 -11.42
N SER A 39 -13.68 2.20 -12.52
CA SER A 39 -12.52 1.51 -13.09
C SER A 39 -11.59 2.45 -13.84
N VAL A 40 -10.31 2.12 -13.81
CA VAL A 40 -9.26 2.79 -14.59
C VAL A 40 -8.57 1.76 -15.47
N GLU A 41 -8.43 2.07 -16.74
CA GLU A 41 -7.66 1.28 -17.70
C GLU A 41 -6.70 2.21 -18.45
N GLY A 42 -5.40 2.00 -18.28
CA GLY A 42 -4.36 2.81 -18.91
C GLY A 42 -3.23 1.96 -19.47
N THR A 43 -2.23 2.61 -20.05
CA THR A 43 -0.97 1.97 -20.49
C THR A 43 0.14 2.25 -19.48
N TYR A 44 0.68 3.45 -19.48
CA TYR A 44 1.76 3.85 -18.59
C TYR A 44 1.26 4.78 -17.50
N ASN A 45 1.87 4.67 -16.31
CA ASN A 45 1.60 5.54 -15.17
C ASN A 45 0.10 5.60 -14.84
N THR A 46 -0.47 4.44 -14.58
CA THR A 46 -1.91 4.31 -14.31
C THR A 46 -2.16 4.24 -12.81
N GLY A 47 -2.99 5.14 -12.29
CA GLY A 47 -3.37 5.14 -10.88
C GLY A 47 -4.88 5.24 -10.66
N GLY A 48 -5.37 4.72 -9.56
CA GLY A 48 -6.80 4.78 -9.23
C GLY A 48 -7.29 6.22 -9.03
N ILE A 49 -6.44 7.10 -8.51
CA ILE A 49 -6.72 8.52 -8.29
C ILE A 49 -6.01 9.38 -9.33
N ALA A 50 -4.69 9.23 -9.47
CA ALA A 50 -3.87 10.05 -10.35
C ALA A 50 -2.86 9.21 -11.14
N GLY A 51 -2.56 9.59 -12.37
CA GLY A 51 -1.61 8.88 -13.22
C GLY A 51 -0.17 9.12 -12.81
N THR A 52 0.32 10.33 -12.95
CA THR A 52 1.71 10.68 -12.62
C THR A 52 1.83 12.12 -12.13
N GLY A 53 2.83 12.40 -11.31
CA GLY A 53 3.14 13.78 -10.92
C GLY A 53 3.94 13.98 -9.65
N THR A 54 4.00 15.26 -9.25
CA THR A 54 4.69 15.77 -8.06
C THR A 54 3.75 16.52 -7.14
N GLY A 55 3.96 16.43 -5.82
CA GLY A 55 3.12 17.08 -4.80
C GLY A 55 2.61 16.08 -3.76
N ASN A 56 1.62 16.46 -2.97
CA ASN A 56 1.14 15.61 -1.88
C ASN A 56 -0.19 14.95 -2.20
N ILE A 57 -0.34 13.67 -1.80
CA ILE A 57 -1.61 12.95 -1.90
C ILE A 57 -1.99 12.49 -0.50
N SER A 58 -3.15 12.92 0.01
CA SER A 58 -3.56 12.60 1.37
C SER A 58 -5.04 12.31 1.53
N ASN A 59 -5.37 11.46 2.53
CA ASN A 59 -6.74 11.10 2.89
C ASN A 59 -7.57 10.61 1.69
N CYS A 60 -6.93 9.87 0.76
CA CYS A 60 -7.58 9.36 -0.43
C CYS A 60 -7.91 7.87 -0.29
N GLU A 61 -9.04 7.45 -0.84
CA GLU A 61 -9.50 6.08 -0.82
C GLU A 61 -9.83 5.62 -2.25
N ASN A 62 -9.14 4.58 -2.71
CA ASN A 62 -9.46 3.94 -3.97
C ASN A 62 -10.17 2.60 -3.75
N ARG A 63 -11.36 2.44 -4.35
CA ARG A 63 -12.05 1.16 -4.47
C ARG A 63 -12.22 0.70 -5.93
N ALA A 64 -11.82 1.56 -6.87
CA ALA A 64 -11.85 1.23 -8.29
C ALA A 64 -10.86 0.12 -8.62
N MET A 65 -11.22 -0.72 -9.57
CA MET A 65 -10.27 -1.63 -10.21
C MET A 65 -9.33 -0.84 -11.12
N VAL A 66 -8.02 -1.10 -11.01
CA VAL A 66 -6.98 -0.40 -11.78
C VAL A 66 -6.23 -1.40 -12.65
N ASN A 67 -6.28 -1.19 -13.96
CA ASN A 67 -5.58 -2.02 -14.93
C ASN A 67 -4.63 -1.16 -15.77
N GLY A 68 -3.42 -1.62 -15.97
CA GLY A 68 -2.44 -0.92 -16.79
C GLY A 68 -1.37 -1.85 -17.36
N THR A 69 -0.39 -1.26 -18.00
CA THR A 69 0.76 -2.01 -18.54
C THR A 69 1.94 -1.86 -17.59
N ASN A 70 2.40 -0.64 -17.36
CA ASN A 70 3.63 -0.34 -16.62
C ASN A 70 3.38 0.81 -15.62
N ASN A 71 4.02 0.77 -14.45
CA ASN A 71 3.86 1.73 -13.37
C ASN A 71 2.39 1.89 -12.96
N VAL A 72 1.81 0.82 -12.43
CA VAL A 72 0.39 0.76 -12.07
C VAL A 72 0.24 0.82 -10.55
N GLY A 73 -0.49 1.79 -10.05
CA GLY A 73 -0.73 1.97 -8.61
C GLY A 73 -2.20 2.12 -8.24
N GLY A 74 -2.58 1.62 -7.09
CA GLY A 74 -3.96 1.80 -6.61
C GLY A 74 -4.31 3.27 -6.32
N ILE A 75 -3.34 4.08 -5.94
CA ILE A 75 -3.49 5.52 -5.73
C ILE A 75 -2.86 6.31 -6.87
N VAL A 76 -1.59 6.09 -7.15
CA VAL A 76 -0.85 6.82 -8.20
C VAL A 76 0.08 5.89 -8.98
N GLY A 77 0.12 6.03 -10.30
CA GLY A 77 0.97 5.21 -11.16
C GLY A 77 2.45 5.49 -10.97
N ASN A 78 2.84 6.75 -11.13
CA ASN A 78 4.23 7.23 -10.97
C ASN A 78 4.28 8.50 -10.13
N SER A 79 5.23 8.58 -9.22
CA SER A 79 5.30 9.69 -8.25
C SER A 79 6.75 10.05 -7.93
N SER A 80 7.03 11.36 -7.87
CA SER A 80 8.34 11.91 -7.51
C SER A 80 8.23 13.04 -6.52
N ASP A 81 9.12 13.06 -5.52
CA ASP A 81 9.19 14.09 -4.48
C ASP A 81 7.86 14.33 -3.76
N ASN A 82 7.14 13.25 -3.50
CA ASN A 82 5.79 13.29 -2.95
C ASN A 82 5.73 12.75 -1.51
N THR A 83 4.76 13.27 -0.78
CA THR A 83 4.26 12.61 0.43
C THR A 83 2.88 12.01 0.14
N ILE A 84 2.79 10.67 0.24
CA ILE A 84 1.53 9.95 0.18
C ILE A 84 1.18 9.55 1.61
N SER A 85 0.08 10.08 2.12
CA SER A 85 -0.27 9.92 3.53
C SER A 85 -1.75 9.63 3.78
N SER A 86 -2.03 8.77 4.72
CA SER A 86 -3.41 8.43 5.13
C SER A 86 -4.28 7.99 3.95
N CYS A 87 -3.68 7.24 3.00
CA CYS A 87 -4.37 6.74 1.81
C CYS A 87 -4.62 5.24 1.92
N ALA A 88 -5.76 4.80 1.40
CA ALA A 88 -6.14 3.39 1.37
C ALA A 88 -6.53 2.93 -0.04
N ASN A 89 -6.02 1.77 -0.44
CA ASN A 89 -6.49 1.07 -1.64
C ASN A 89 -7.24 -0.21 -1.25
N TYR A 90 -8.44 -0.37 -1.74
CA TYR A 90 -9.27 -1.58 -1.63
C TYR A 90 -9.48 -2.25 -2.98
N GLY A 91 -9.25 -1.53 -4.07
CA GLY A 91 -9.41 -2.06 -5.42
C GLY A 91 -8.27 -3.00 -5.81
N ALA A 92 -8.57 -3.99 -6.64
CA ALA A 92 -7.53 -4.79 -7.28
C ALA A 92 -6.70 -3.95 -8.25
N VAL A 93 -5.39 -4.21 -8.28
CA VAL A 93 -4.45 -3.52 -9.18
C VAL A 93 -3.74 -4.55 -10.05
N THR A 94 -3.83 -4.39 -11.36
CA THR A 94 -3.22 -5.31 -12.32
C THR A 94 -2.35 -4.54 -13.32
N GLY A 95 -1.10 -4.95 -13.43
CA GLY A 95 -0.18 -4.52 -14.49
C GLY A 95 0.26 -5.70 -15.34
N THR A 96 0.51 -5.48 -16.62
CA THR A 96 1.01 -6.56 -17.50
C THR A 96 2.53 -6.61 -17.57
N GLU A 97 3.21 -5.57 -17.14
CA GLU A 97 4.66 -5.45 -17.10
C GLU A 97 5.18 -5.14 -15.69
N SER A 98 6.04 -4.15 -15.54
CA SER A 98 6.78 -3.86 -14.31
C SER A 98 6.21 -2.70 -13.51
N GLY A 99 6.53 -2.68 -12.21
CA GLY A 99 6.20 -1.58 -11.32
C GLY A 99 4.71 -1.56 -10.93
N VAL A 100 4.24 -2.58 -10.22
CA VAL A 100 2.83 -2.69 -9.81
C VAL A 100 2.71 -2.65 -8.30
N GLY A 101 2.00 -1.67 -7.77
CA GLY A 101 1.83 -1.49 -6.33
C GLY A 101 0.43 -1.06 -5.90
N GLY A 102 0.05 -1.44 -4.69
CA GLY A 102 -1.26 -1.07 -4.14
C GLY A 102 -1.39 0.42 -3.85
N MET A 103 -0.30 1.11 -3.51
CA MET A 103 -0.26 2.56 -3.41
C MET A 103 0.34 3.17 -4.66
N VAL A 104 1.57 2.78 -5.01
CA VAL A 104 2.36 3.40 -6.08
C VAL A 104 2.98 2.35 -6.96
N GLY A 105 2.87 2.51 -8.28
CA GLY A 105 3.57 1.66 -9.24
C GLY A 105 5.08 1.91 -9.23
N PHE A 106 5.48 3.14 -9.52
CA PHE A 106 6.87 3.59 -9.55
C PHE A 106 7.05 4.85 -8.67
N PHE A 107 7.92 4.76 -7.68
CA PHE A 107 8.19 5.84 -6.73
C PHE A 107 9.63 6.29 -6.83
N ILE A 108 9.86 7.48 -7.35
CA ILE A 108 11.23 7.99 -7.56
C ILE A 108 11.81 8.41 -6.21
N SER A 109 11.08 9.27 -5.45
CA SER A 109 11.53 9.76 -4.15
C SER A 109 10.36 10.25 -3.28
N GLY A 110 10.55 10.20 -1.96
CA GLY A 110 9.59 10.81 -1.03
C GLY A 110 9.20 9.90 0.15
N THR A 111 8.00 10.12 0.67
CA THR A 111 7.49 9.45 1.87
C THR A 111 6.14 8.79 1.61
N ILE A 112 5.98 7.55 2.10
CA ILE A 112 4.69 6.87 2.20
C ILE A 112 4.44 6.59 3.68
N GLN A 113 3.37 7.20 4.22
CA GLN A 113 3.08 7.08 5.66
C GLN A 113 1.59 6.90 5.94
N ASN A 114 1.31 6.07 6.97
CA ASN A 114 -0.06 5.76 7.37
C ASN A 114 -0.92 5.34 6.17
N CYS A 115 -0.43 4.40 5.37
CA CYS A 115 -1.09 3.94 4.17
C CYS A 115 -1.40 2.43 4.25
N ALA A 116 -2.52 2.03 3.66
CA ALA A 116 -2.92 0.63 3.63
C ALA A 116 -3.34 0.17 2.24
N ASN A 117 -2.92 -1.03 1.86
CA ASN A 117 -3.52 -1.74 0.75
C ASN A 117 -4.23 -3.02 1.21
N TYR A 118 -5.48 -3.14 0.84
CA TYR A 118 -6.35 -4.29 1.12
C TYR A 118 -6.64 -5.12 -0.12
N GLY A 119 -6.48 -4.53 -1.31
CA GLY A 119 -6.72 -5.19 -2.59
C GLY A 119 -5.59 -6.12 -3.02
N ASP A 120 -5.91 -7.10 -3.85
CA ASP A 120 -4.92 -7.98 -4.47
C ASP A 120 -4.15 -7.26 -5.58
N ILE A 121 -2.87 -7.58 -5.68
CA ILE A 121 -1.94 -6.97 -6.63
C ILE A 121 -1.40 -8.04 -7.59
N SER A 122 -1.41 -7.76 -8.88
CA SER A 122 -0.91 -8.68 -9.91
C SER A 122 -0.08 -7.94 -10.96
N GLY A 123 1.06 -8.51 -11.32
CA GLY A 123 1.95 -7.93 -12.35
C GLY A 123 2.99 -8.93 -12.85
N ALA A 124 3.87 -8.48 -13.74
CA ALA A 124 4.96 -9.33 -14.21
C ALA A 124 6.19 -9.21 -13.33
N ASP A 125 6.65 -7.99 -13.08
CA ASP A 125 7.90 -7.72 -12.35
C ASP A 125 7.76 -6.55 -11.40
N CYS A 126 8.58 -6.50 -10.34
CA CYS A 126 8.55 -5.46 -9.33
C CYS A 126 7.13 -5.25 -8.79
N VAL A 127 6.54 -6.30 -8.19
CA VAL A 127 5.17 -6.28 -7.70
C VAL A 127 5.16 -6.25 -6.18
N GLY A 128 4.40 -5.33 -5.59
CA GLY A 128 4.31 -5.24 -4.14
C GLY A 128 3.02 -4.62 -3.64
N ASN A 129 2.64 -5.00 -2.42
CA ASN A 129 1.37 -4.57 -1.85
C ASN A 129 1.29 -3.05 -1.63
N GLN A 130 2.41 -2.39 -1.32
CA GLN A 130 2.49 -0.93 -1.19
C GLN A 130 3.10 -0.30 -2.45
N ILE A 131 4.25 -0.81 -2.87
CA ILE A 131 5.08 -0.20 -3.92
C ILE A 131 5.53 -1.28 -4.89
N GLY A 132 5.41 -1.02 -6.18
CA GLY A 132 6.05 -1.84 -7.20
C GLY A 132 7.56 -1.67 -7.18
N TYR A 133 8.02 -0.49 -7.54
CA TYR A 133 9.43 -0.10 -7.53
C TYR A 133 9.61 1.24 -6.83
N ALA A 134 10.60 1.35 -5.94
CA ALA A 134 11.05 2.61 -5.38
C ALA A 134 12.54 2.82 -5.62
N ALA A 135 12.93 3.99 -6.12
CA ALA A 135 14.32 4.39 -6.10
C ALA A 135 14.72 4.78 -4.67
N THR A 136 14.13 5.81 -4.10
CA THR A 136 14.35 6.21 -2.69
C THR A 136 13.01 6.41 -1.99
N VAL A 137 12.80 5.78 -0.83
CA VAL A 137 11.54 5.90 -0.09
C VAL A 137 11.74 5.94 1.42
N ASN A 138 10.98 6.79 2.10
CA ASN A 138 10.78 6.74 3.54
C ASN A 138 9.43 6.10 3.84
N LEU A 139 9.46 4.92 4.45
CA LEU A 139 8.25 4.18 4.83
C LEU A 139 7.95 4.36 6.30
N ASN A 140 6.69 4.67 6.64
CA ASN A 140 6.26 4.85 8.01
C ASN A 140 4.82 4.39 8.22
N ASN A 141 4.63 3.38 9.08
CA ASN A 141 3.30 2.85 9.44
C ASN A 141 2.47 2.46 8.21
N VAL A 142 2.87 1.45 7.48
CA VAL A 142 2.15 0.93 6.31
C VAL A 142 1.63 -0.48 6.57
N LEU A 143 0.50 -0.82 5.94
CA LEU A 143 -0.18 -2.11 6.10
C LEU A 143 -0.50 -2.75 4.74
N GLY A 144 0.02 -3.95 4.48
CA GLY A 144 -0.29 -4.78 3.33
C GLY A 144 -1.16 -5.99 3.71
N ILE A 145 -2.36 -6.10 3.15
CA ILE A 145 -3.31 -7.20 3.45
C ILE A 145 -3.50 -8.15 2.26
N GLY A 146 -3.62 -7.61 1.05
CA GLY A 146 -3.94 -8.39 -0.16
C GLY A 146 -2.83 -9.33 -0.62
N ASN A 147 -3.18 -10.26 -1.47
CA ASN A 147 -2.25 -11.19 -2.12
C ASN A 147 -1.39 -10.48 -3.17
N VAL A 148 -0.23 -11.04 -3.46
CA VAL A 148 0.68 -10.57 -4.51
C VAL A 148 0.95 -11.71 -5.49
N THR A 149 0.70 -11.46 -6.77
CA THR A 149 0.98 -12.40 -7.86
C THR A 149 1.93 -11.75 -8.87
N ALA A 150 3.03 -12.43 -9.18
CA ALA A 150 4.05 -11.94 -10.10
C ALA A 150 4.64 -13.06 -10.96
N THR A 151 5.38 -12.71 -12.01
CA THR A 151 6.14 -13.70 -12.81
C THR A 151 7.61 -13.74 -12.42
N THR A 152 8.16 -12.72 -11.77
CA THR A 152 9.55 -12.66 -11.34
C THR A 152 9.71 -12.58 -9.83
N SER A 153 10.91 -12.92 -9.34
CA SER A 153 11.25 -12.91 -7.91
C SER A 153 11.51 -11.52 -7.33
N GLN A 154 11.52 -10.47 -8.14
CA GLN A 154 11.62 -9.09 -7.67
C GLN A 154 10.26 -8.58 -7.16
N SER A 155 9.60 -9.40 -6.34
CA SER A 155 8.25 -9.14 -5.86
C SER A 155 8.12 -9.56 -4.41
N GLY A 156 7.25 -8.88 -3.64
CA GLY A 156 7.09 -9.14 -2.22
C GLY A 156 5.77 -8.64 -1.64
N LEU A 157 5.43 -9.15 -0.45
CA LEU A 157 4.16 -8.84 0.24
C LEU A 157 4.02 -7.38 0.71
N LEU A 158 5.07 -6.57 0.63
CA LEU A 158 5.02 -5.12 0.89
C LEU A 158 5.54 -4.32 -0.29
N ALA A 159 6.71 -4.68 -0.84
CA ALA A 159 7.28 -3.97 -1.98
C ALA A 159 7.98 -4.95 -2.93
N GLY A 160 7.96 -4.64 -4.21
CA GLY A 160 8.73 -5.36 -5.21
C GLY A 160 10.22 -5.04 -5.05
N VAL A 161 10.60 -3.82 -5.32
CA VAL A 161 12.00 -3.35 -5.23
C VAL A 161 12.10 -2.05 -4.46
N ILE A 162 13.07 -1.96 -3.54
CA ILE A 162 13.57 -0.72 -2.94
C ILE A 162 15.07 -0.65 -3.24
N TRP A 163 15.43 0.25 -4.13
CA TRP A 163 16.76 0.24 -4.75
C TRP A 163 17.85 0.92 -3.92
N ASP A 164 17.57 2.11 -3.40
CA ASP A 164 18.59 2.94 -2.76
C ASP A 164 18.70 2.65 -1.25
N SER A 165 19.93 2.50 -0.77
CA SER A 165 20.27 2.28 0.65
C SER A 165 19.95 3.48 1.57
N SER A 166 19.72 4.67 1.02
CA SER A 166 19.23 5.83 1.76
C SER A 166 17.74 5.73 2.13
N SER A 167 17.03 4.74 1.58
CA SER A 167 15.65 4.45 1.95
C SER A 167 15.54 4.04 3.42
N THR A 168 14.48 4.49 4.08
CA THR A 168 14.28 4.27 5.53
C THR A 168 12.94 3.64 5.86
N ALA A 169 12.93 2.92 6.99
CA ALA A 169 11.73 2.41 7.65
C ALA A 169 11.64 3.02 9.05
N ALA A 170 10.80 4.03 9.25
CA ALA A 170 10.68 4.74 10.52
C ALA A 170 9.64 4.12 11.48
N GLY A 171 8.48 3.72 10.96
CA GLY A 171 7.40 3.08 11.69
C GLY A 171 7.31 1.57 11.45
N ILE A 172 6.15 1.00 11.74
CA ILE A 172 5.86 -0.42 11.49
C ILE A 172 5.50 -0.61 10.01
N LEU A 173 6.15 -1.58 9.37
CA LEU A 173 5.81 -2.05 8.04
C LEU A 173 5.12 -3.41 8.21
N ALA A 174 3.80 -3.39 8.33
CA ALA A 174 2.98 -4.55 8.65
C ALA A 174 2.47 -5.25 7.39
N TYR A 175 2.44 -6.58 7.42
CA TYR A 175 1.75 -7.35 6.40
C TYR A 175 1.03 -8.57 7.00
N ASN A 176 -0.01 -9.03 6.29
CA ASN A 176 -0.74 -10.23 6.64
C ASN A 176 0.11 -11.46 6.34
N SER A 177 0.43 -12.26 7.38
CA SER A 177 1.22 -13.48 7.21
C SER A 177 0.49 -14.60 6.44
N SER A 178 -0.83 -14.49 6.30
CA SER A 178 -1.65 -15.40 5.50
C SER A 178 -1.84 -14.94 4.05
N ALA A 179 -1.33 -13.75 3.70
CA ALA A 179 -1.36 -13.30 2.31
C ALA A 179 -0.42 -14.16 1.45
N LYS A 180 -0.87 -14.48 0.25
CA LYS A 180 -0.13 -15.32 -0.68
C LYS A 180 0.82 -14.48 -1.53
N LEU A 181 2.06 -14.93 -1.62
CA LEU A 181 3.02 -14.49 -2.63
C LEU A 181 3.14 -15.59 -3.67
N THR A 182 2.66 -15.34 -4.88
CA THR A 182 2.72 -16.31 -6.01
C THR A 182 3.70 -15.79 -7.05
N ILE A 183 4.73 -16.56 -7.35
CA ILE A 183 5.73 -16.24 -8.38
C ILE A 183 5.67 -17.30 -9.49
N ASN A 184 5.47 -16.86 -10.71
CA ASN A 184 5.36 -17.73 -11.89
C ASN A 184 4.37 -18.89 -11.67
N GLY A 185 3.22 -18.59 -11.10
CA GLY A 185 2.16 -19.58 -10.80
C GLY A 185 2.43 -20.47 -9.59
N ILE A 186 3.56 -20.31 -8.88
CA ILE A 186 3.92 -21.12 -7.71
C ILE A 186 3.77 -20.28 -6.44
N GLU A 187 2.94 -20.74 -5.51
CA GLU A 187 2.81 -20.12 -4.19
C GLU A 187 4.09 -20.31 -3.39
N GLN A 188 4.67 -19.22 -2.91
CA GLN A 188 5.88 -19.22 -2.11
C GLN A 188 5.56 -19.59 -0.66
N THR A 189 6.44 -20.35 -0.03
CA THR A 189 6.27 -20.82 1.36
C THR A 189 7.59 -20.70 2.14
N GLY A 190 7.49 -20.62 3.48
CA GLY A 190 8.66 -20.52 4.35
C GLY A 190 9.56 -19.34 4.01
N ASP A 191 10.85 -19.54 3.93
CA ASP A 191 11.87 -18.47 3.66
C ASP A 191 11.78 -17.87 2.25
N ALA A 192 11.05 -18.51 1.34
CA ALA A 192 10.79 -17.97 0.01
C ALA A 192 9.75 -16.83 0.03
N VAL A 193 8.92 -16.71 1.07
CA VAL A 193 7.99 -15.60 1.26
C VAL A 193 8.76 -14.35 1.67
N LYS A 194 8.85 -13.40 0.78
CA LYS A 194 9.54 -12.14 1.04
C LYS A 194 8.56 -11.00 1.28
N ALA A 195 8.84 -10.19 2.28
CA ALA A 195 8.16 -8.92 2.48
C ALA A 195 8.55 -7.91 1.39
N ILE A 196 9.82 -7.88 1.00
CA ILE A 196 10.36 -7.07 -0.09
C ILE A 196 11.17 -7.98 -1.01
N GLY A 197 10.84 -7.97 -2.29
CA GLY A 197 11.50 -8.84 -3.27
C GLY A 197 13.00 -8.58 -3.38
N THR A 198 13.37 -7.31 -3.61
CA THR A 198 14.75 -6.83 -3.58
C THR A 198 14.83 -5.55 -2.75
N SER A 199 15.74 -5.52 -1.77
CA SER A 199 15.83 -4.37 -0.85
C SER A 199 17.26 -3.98 -0.54
N SER A 200 17.51 -2.67 -0.62
CA SER A 200 18.69 -2.01 -0.06
C SER A 200 18.39 -1.30 1.28
N LEU A 201 17.22 -1.52 1.87
CA LEU A 201 16.82 -0.91 3.15
C LEU A 201 17.82 -1.23 4.26
N SER A 202 18.36 -0.21 4.90
CA SER A 202 19.36 -0.36 5.97
C SER A 202 18.79 -0.93 7.28
N SER A 203 17.45 -0.88 7.49
CA SER A 203 16.78 -1.39 8.68
C SER A 203 15.54 -2.19 8.32
N THR A 204 15.64 -3.52 8.44
CA THR A 204 14.52 -4.45 8.22
C THR A 204 13.76 -4.80 9.52
N GLY A 205 14.27 -4.40 10.68
CA GLY A 205 13.67 -4.72 11.99
C GLY A 205 12.26 -4.15 12.23
N ARG A 206 11.80 -3.24 11.37
CA ARG A 206 10.46 -2.66 11.38
C ARG A 206 9.44 -3.46 10.57
N ILE A 207 9.90 -4.39 9.74
CA ILE A 207 9.03 -5.25 8.92
C ILE A 207 8.49 -6.37 9.81
N LYS A 208 7.17 -6.48 9.88
CA LYS A 208 6.48 -7.44 10.76
C LYS A 208 5.35 -8.14 10.01
N ALA A 209 5.38 -9.47 10.06
CA ALA A 209 4.26 -10.32 9.67
C ALA A 209 3.27 -10.45 10.86
N PHE A 210 1.98 -10.35 10.59
CA PHE A 210 0.93 -10.51 11.60
C PHE A 210 -0.07 -11.57 11.17
N THR A 211 -0.45 -12.44 12.10
CA THR A 211 -1.49 -13.46 11.87
C THR A 211 -2.87 -12.83 11.78
N ALA A 212 -3.84 -13.61 11.29
CA ALA A 212 -5.24 -13.16 11.21
C ALA A 212 -5.79 -12.79 12.61
N GLU A 213 -5.42 -13.55 13.65
CA GLU A 213 -5.82 -13.26 15.03
C GLU A 213 -5.21 -11.94 15.53
N GLN A 214 -3.94 -11.70 15.25
CA GLN A 214 -3.28 -10.45 15.63
C GLN A 214 -3.88 -9.25 14.87
N LEU A 215 -4.21 -9.42 13.59
CA LEU A 215 -4.88 -8.39 12.79
C LEU A 215 -6.28 -8.06 13.35
N LYS A 216 -7.04 -9.07 13.81
CA LYS A 216 -8.39 -8.89 14.40
C LYS A 216 -8.38 -8.33 15.81
N SER A 217 -7.32 -8.52 16.57
CA SER A 217 -7.25 -8.20 18.01
C SER A 217 -7.17 -6.71 18.34
N GLY A 218 -6.94 -5.83 17.35
CA GLY A 218 -6.64 -4.43 17.56
C GLY A 218 -5.16 -4.13 17.83
N LEU A 219 -4.34 -5.15 18.08
CA LEU A 219 -2.90 -5.00 18.30
C LEU A 219 -2.22 -4.22 17.18
N VAL A 220 -2.49 -4.61 15.93
CA VAL A 220 -1.83 -3.99 14.78
C VAL A 220 -2.29 -2.56 14.58
N ALA A 221 -3.57 -2.26 14.79
CA ALA A 221 -4.08 -0.89 14.80
C ALA A 221 -3.36 -0.03 15.85
N PHE A 222 -3.20 -0.56 17.06
CA PHE A 222 -2.48 0.11 18.14
C PHE A 222 -1.01 0.37 17.78
N LEU A 223 -0.31 -0.62 17.25
CA LEU A 223 1.10 -0.49 16.86
C LEU A 223 1.31 0.53 15.73
N LEU A 224 0.42 0.53 14.74
CA LEU A 224 0.46 1.46 13.61
C LEU A 224 0.16 2.91 14.02
N GLN A 225 -0.59 3.15 15.11
CA GLN A 225 -0.85 4.51 15.62
C GLN A 225 0.37 5.10 16.36
N GLY A 226 1.32 4.32 16.80
CA GLY A 226 2.50 4.82 17.53
C GLY A 226 2.15 5.48 18.86
N ASN A 227 1.60 4.74 19.82
CA ASN A 227 1.17 5.23 21.13
C ASN A 227 0.00 6.23 21.08
N ALA A 228 -1.18 5.72 20.86
CA ALA A 228 -2.49 6.33 20.76
C ALA A 228 -2.62 7.80 21.19
N SER A 229 -2.81 8.68 20.23
CA SER A 229 -3.30 10.04 20.45
C SER A 229 -4.70 10.20 19.86
N GLU A 230 -5.41 11.24 20.26
CA GLU A 230 -6.72 11.60 19.66
C GLU A 230 -6.66 11.82 18.15
N SER A 231 -5.46 12.11 17.61
CA SER A 231 -5.20 12.26 16.17
C SER A 231 -4.84 10.95 15.47
N ALA A 232 -5.03 9.80 16.11
CA ALA A 232 -4.71 8.50 15.55
C ALA A 232 -5.41 8.26 14.21
N LYS A 233 -4.65 7.86 13.20
CA LYS A 233 -5.15 7.57 11.85
C LYS A 233 -5.74 6.17 11.72
N TRP A 234 -5.29 5.25 12.57
CA TRP A 234 -5.71 3.86 12.56
C TRP A 234 -6.79 3.59 13.59
N GLY A 235 -7.70 2.71 13.26
CA GLY A 235 -8.72 2.26 14.19
C GLY A 235 -9.26 0.90 13.76
N GLN A 236 -10.07 0.30 14.62
CA GLN A 236 -10.65 -1.01 14.37
C GLN A 236 -11.84 -1.23 15.30
N LYS A 237 -12.96 -1.68 14.75
CA LYS A 237 -14.07 -2.16 15.54
C LYS A 237 -13.83 -3.61 15.91
N LEU A 238 -13.43 -3.83 17.16
CA LEU A 238 -13.09 -5.15 17.67
C LEU A 238 -14.27 -6.13 17.51
N ASN A 239 -13.97 -7.37 17.20
CA ASN A 239 -14.93 -8.45 16.91
C ASN A 239 -15.80 -8.23 15.65
N THR A 240 -15.53 -7.21 14.86
CA THR A 240 -16.23 -6.92 13.61
C THR A 240 -15.26 -6.81 12.43
N ASP A 241 -14.21 -6.00 12.57
CA ASP A 241 -13.23 -5.80 11.51
C ASP A 241 -12.16 -6.88 11.55
N ASP A 242 -11.83 -7.45 10.41
CA ASP A 242 -10.79 -8.46 10.27
C ASP A 242 -9.36 -7.89 10.36
N TYR A 243 -9.22 -6.58 10.20
CA TYR A 243 -7.92 -5.88 10.18
C TYR A 243 -8.10 -4.38 10.49
N PRO A 244 -6.99 -3.66 10.81
CA PRO A 244 -7.00 -2.22 11.02
C PRO A 244 -7.50 -1.45 9.80
N LEU A 245 -8.25 -0.39 10.04
CA LEU A 245 -8.79 0.53 9.03
C LEU A 245 -8.21 1.93 9.24
N LEU A 246 -7.90 2.59 8.12
CA LEU A 246 -7.52 4.00 8.14
C LEU A 246 -8.74 4.90 8.34
N ASN A 247 -8.54 5.98 9.09
CA ASN A 247 -9.56 6.99 9.37
C ASN A 247 -10.86 6.42 9.98
N SER A 248 -10.80 5.24 10.61
CA SER A 248 -11.92 4.67 11.34
C SER A 248 -12.29 5.56 12.53
N ALA A 249 -13.60 5.68 12.79
CA ALA A 249 -14.08 6.32 14.01
C ALA A 249 -13.83 5.45 15.26
N ASP A 250 -13.72 4.13 15.07
CA ASP A 250 -13.48 3.16 16.13
C ASP A 250 -11.97 3.13 16.47
N LYS A 251 -11.56 3.92 17.45
CA LYS A 251 -10.16 3.96 17.89
C LYS A 251 -9.86 2.79 18.82
N VAL A 252 -8.68 2.20 18.66
CA VAL A 252 -8.16 1.18 19.56
C VAL A 252 -7.20 1.83 20.55
N TYR A 253 -7.55 1.80 21.82
CA TYR A 253 -6.72 2.27 22.90
C TYR A 253 -6.38 1.10 23.81
N SER A 254 -5.17 1.02 24.30
CA SER A 254 -4.82 0.12 25.39
C SER A 254 -4.85 0.89 26.70
N ASP A 255 -5.80 0.62 27.54
CA ASP A 255 -5.85 1.14 28.93
C ASP A 255 -4.82 0.45 29.83
N ARG A 256 -4.14 -0.57 29.31
CA ARG A 256 -3.07 -1.29 30.02
C ARG A 256 -1.83 -1.33 29.15
N PRO A 257 -0.64 -1.11 29.72
CA PRO A 257 0.59 -1.37 29.01
C PRO A 257 0.61 -2.86 28.62
N MET A 258 0.62 -3.14 27.32
CA MET A 258 0.86 -4.50 26.84
C MET A 258 2.29 -4.88 27.20
N ILE A 259 2.43 -5.83 28.11
CA ILE A 259 3.73 -6.38 28.47
C ILE A 259 4.04 -7.47 27.45
N MET A 260 4.97 -7.18 26.56
CA MET A 260 5.56 -8.23 25.72
C MET A 260 6.50 -9.06 26.61
N LYS A 261 6.19 -10.33 26.83
CA LYS A 261 7.14 -11.28 27.40
C LYS A 261 8.29 -11.50 26.42
N CYS A 262 9.47 -11.77 26.94
CA CYS A 262 10.66 -12.08 26.12
C CYS A 262 10.50 -13.30 25.21
N SER A 263 9.44 -14.10 25.38
CA SER A 263 9.03 -15.20 24.51
C SER A 263 8.33 -14.79 23.22
N GLY A 264 8.00 -13.51 23.04
CA GLY A 264 7.21 -13.05 21.89
C GLY A 264 5.69 -13.30 22.00
N GLU A 265 5.22 -13.82 23.11
CA GLU A 265 3.79 -13.99 23.38
C GLU A 265 3.22 -12.74 24.07
N LEU A 266 2.00 -12.35 23.67
CA LEU A 266 1.21 -11.27 24.26
C LEU A 266 0.22 -11.90 25.27
N GLU A 267 0.17 -11.39 26.47
CA GLU A 267 -0.92 -11.61 27.43
C GLU A 267 -1.95 -10.49 27.39
#